data_01b45b45270818741b74b4e91e9b340b
#
_entry.id   01b45b45270818741b74b4e91e9b340b
#
_cell.length_a   1.000
_cell.length_b   1.000
_cell.length_c   1.000
_cell.angle_alpha   90.00
_cell.angle_beta   90.00
_cell.angle_gamma   90.00
#
_symmetry.space_group_name_H-M   'P 1'
#
loop_
_entity.id
_entity.type
_entity.pdbx_description
1 polymer ?
#
loop_
_entity_poly.entity_id
_entity_poly.type
_entity_poly.pdbx_seq_one_letter_code
_entity_poly.pdbx_strand_id
1 'polypeptide(L)'
;QLNGFTQACLLLVGQEVLVPVPTPTAAATATATMMPLALTQAARPTHVVSAGESLSSIAADFGVSFSVMAEVNGKLPPDYAITIGETLSIPVDMPIPTAGPTPTATPLPPYAAPRLLNPPDGAAISSIEQTVSLQWTSVATLRENEVYLVSVEDVTENAARRITATTLSTRYIVGVDMKPHEAIPHVFRWTVVTARQTGVTGDGRPMYQPAGATSVERTFTWTGIGVAPVAPSTQEAEQ
;
A
#
# COMPACT_ATOMS: atom_id res chain seq x y z
N GLN A 1 -11.65 0.57 30.58
CA GLN A 1 -11.35 -0.84 30.90
C GLN A 1 -12.43 -1.70 30.25
N LEU A 2 -12.17 -2.20 29.04
CA LEU A 2 -13.18 -2.88 28.21
C LEU A 2 -13.57 -4.25 28.76
N ASN A 3 -12.66 -4.93 29.47
CA ASN A 3 -12.83 -6.30 29.96
C ASN A 3 -12.80 -6.43 31.49
N GLY A 4 -12.82 -5.32 32.23
CA GLY A 4 -12.86 -5.32 33.70
C GLY A 4 -11.65 -5.94 34.42
N PHE A 5 -10.54 -6.19 33.69
CA PHE A 5 -9.35 -6.79 34.31
C PHE A 5 -8.61 -5.77 35.19
N THR A 6 -8.25 -6.22 36.40
CA THR A 6 -7.33 -5.53 37.31
C THR A 6 -5.89 -5.99 37.04
N GLN A 7 -4.91 -5.52 37.83
CA GLN A 7 -3.47 -5.72 37.57
C GLN A 7 -2.97 -7.17 37.43
N ALA A 8 -3.75 -8.17 37.80
CA ALA A 8 -3.40 -9.59 37.61
C ALA A 8 -4.26 -10.19 36.50
N CYS A 9 -3.86 -10.01 35.24
CA CYS A 9 -4.55 -10.55 34.06
C CYS A 9 -4.25 -12.05 33.90
N LEU A 10 -4.92 -12.90 34.65
CA LEU A 10 -4.93 -14.34 34.39
C LEU A 10 -6.14 -14.67 33.52
N LEU A 11 -5.88 -15.06 32.26
CA LEU A 11 -6.91 -15.54 31.36
C LEU A 11 -7.09 -17.06 31.55
N LEU A 12 -8.34 -17.48 31.69
CA LEU A 12 -8.69 -18.89 31.74
C LEU A 12 -9.01 -19.44 30.35
N VAL A 13 -8.73 -20.71 30.11
CA VAL A 13 -9.07 -21.40 28.87
C VAL A 13 -10.59 -21.34 28.65
N GLY A 14 -11.01 -20.80 27.49
CA GLY A 14 -12.42 -20.64 27.16
C GLY A 14 -13.04 -19.28 27.59
N GLN A 15 -12.27 -18.38 28.17
CA GLN A 15 -12.74 -17.03 28.51
C GLN A 15 -12.82 -16.15 27.26
N GLU A 16 -13.99 -15.56 27.01
CA GLU A 16 -14.18 -14.57 25.97
C GLU A 16 -13.58 -13.23 26.38
N VAL A 17 -12.78 -12.66 25.52
CA VAL A 17 -12.13 -11.36 25.71
C VAL A 17 -12.60 -10.41 24.60
N LEU A 18 -13.16 -9.28 25.00
CA LEU A 18 -13.52 -8.21 24.07
C LEU A 18 -12.26 -7.49 23.57
N VAL A 19 -11.98 -7.62 22.28
CA VAL A 19 -10.90 -6.89 21.62
C VAL A 19 -11.48 -5.61 21.02
N PRO A 20 -10.92 -4.43 21.34
CA PRO A 20 -11.38 -3.19 20.71
C PRO A 20 -11.10 -3.25 19.21
N VAL A 21 -12.16 -3.24 18.43
CA VAL A 21 -12.04 -3.04 16.98
C VAL A 21 -11.69 -1.57 16.75
N PRO A 22 -10.66 -1.23 15.97
CA PRO A 22 -10.37 0.15 15.64
C PRO A 22 -11.60 0.74 14.95
N THR A 23 -12.21 1.74 15.58
CA THR A 23 -13.31 2.50 14.97
C THR A 23 -12.75 3.14 13.71
N PRO A 24 -13.32 2.88 12.52
CA PRO A 24 -12.90 3.58 11.34
C PRO A 24 -13.08 5.07 11.59
N THR A 25 -12.00 5.83 11.55
CA THR A 25 -12.06 7.29 11.56
C THR A 25 -12.91 7.68 10.37
N ALA A 26 -14.05 8.30 10.63
CA ALA A 26 -14.94 8.78 9.59
C ALA A 26 -14.11 9.62 8.63
N ALA A 27 -14.08 9.22 7.36
CA ALA A 27 -13.54 10.06 6.32
C ALA A 27 -14.30 11.39 6.39
N ALA A 28 -13.58 12.51 6.37
CA ALA A 28 -14.18 13.82 6.34
C ALA A 28 -15.14 13.87 5.14
N THR A 29 -16.42 13.78 5.41
CA THR A 29 -17.45 14.02 4.40
C THR A 29 -17.31 15.47 4.04
N ALA A 30 -16.87 15.76 2.81
CA ALA A 30 -16.95 17.10 2.26
C ALA A 30 -18.43 17.47 2.20
N THR A 31 -18.89 18.16 3.22
CA THR A 31 -20.21 18.79 3.21
C THR A 31 -20.14 19.90 2.16
N ALA A 32 -20.69 19.61 0.98
CA ALA A 32 -21.00 20.66 0.03
C ALA A 32 -22.01 21.57 0.72
N THR A 33 -21.54 22.68 1.26
CA THR A 33 -22.43 23.72 1.77
C THR A 33 -23.12 24.32 0.57
N MET A 34 -24.31 23.82 0.29
CA MET A 34 -25.26 24.50 -0.60
C MET A 34 -25.63 25.79 0.10
N MET A 35 -25.03 26.90 -0.28
CA MET A 35 -25.53 28.20 0.13
C MET A 35 -26.95 28.36 -0.44
N PRO A 36 -27.93 28.69 0.37
CA PRO A 36 -29.27 28.95 -0.15
C PRO A 36 -29.22 30.16 -1.08
N LEU A 37 -29.64 29.94 -2.31
CA LEU A 37 -29.79 30.97 -3.35
C LEU A 37 -30.98 31.90 -3.03
N ALA A 38 -30.97 32.53 -1.86
CA ALA A 38 -31.86 33.61 -1.52
C ALA A 38 -31.11 34.93 -1.71
N LEU A 39 -30.87 35.28 -2.96
CA LEU A 39 -30.25 36.55 -3.28
C LEU A 39 -31.31 37.60 -3.61
N THR A 40 -31.32 38.62 -2.77
CA THR A 40 -31.82 39.94 -3.07
C THR A 40 -31.46 40.30 -4.52
N GLN A 41 -32.46 40.50 -5.39
CA GLN A 41 -32.26 41.05 -6.73
C GLN A 41 -31.84 42.53 -6.63
N ALA A 42 -30.63 42.76 -6.09
CA ALA A 42 -29.96 44.03 -6.30
C ALA A 42 -29.59 44.10 -7.79
N ALA A 43 -29.76 45.24 -8.41
CA ALA A 43 -29.64 45.49 -9.85
C ALA A 43 -28.33 44.88 -10.39
N ARG A 44 -28.41 43.70 -10.98
CA ARG A 44 -27.29 43.05 -11.66
C ARG A 44 -26.97 43.86 -12.91
N PRO A 45 -25.69 44.04 -13.25
CA PRO A 45 -25.36 44.64 -14.52
C PRO A 45 -25.95 43.82 -15.67
N THR A 46 -26.39 44.48 -16.71
CA THR A 46 -26.96 43.83 -17.87
C THR A 46 -26.13 44.11 -19.10
N HIS A 47 -26.12 43.15 -20.03
CA HIS A 47 -25.49 43.29 -21.35
C HIS A 47 -26.52 43.08 -22.45
N VAL A 48 -26.43 43.89 -23.50
CA VAL A 48 -27.30 43.74 -24.68
C VAL A 48 -26.52 43.02 -25.77
N VAL A 49 -27.04 41.88 -26.21
CA VAL A 49 -26.39 41.01 -27.18
C VAL A 49 -26.19 41.72 -28.53
N SER A 50 -24.96 41.75 -28.97
CA SER A 50 -24.55 42.32 -30.27
C SER A 50 -24.38 41.23 -31.33
N ALA A 51 -24.28 41.64 -32.61
CA ALA A 51 -24.08 40.72 -33.69
C ALA A 51 -22.72 39.98 -33.58
N GLY A 52 -22.77 38.64 -33.63
CA GLY A 52 -21.58 37.79 -33.53
C GLY A 52 -21.20 37.35 -32.14
N GLU A 53 -21.93 37.82 -31.10
CA GLU A 53 -21.72 37.34 -29.76
C GLU A 53 -22.43 36.00 -29.49
N SER A 54 -21.87 35.23 -28.61
CA SER A 54 -22.42 34.00 -28.06
C SER A 54 -22.51 34.07 -26.53
N LEU A 55 -23.35 33.28 -25.92
CA LEU A 55 -23.48 33.26 -24.47
C LEU A 55 -22.14 32.92 -23.79
N SER A 56 -21.30 32.07 -24.45
CA SER A 56 -19.96 31.70 -23.95
C SER A 56 -18.95 32.84 -24.07
N SER A 57 -18.97 33.63 -25.17
CA SER A 57 -18.06 34.78 -25.31
C SER A 57 -18.40 35.86 -24.30
N ILE A 58 -19.69 36.17 -24.13
CA ILE A 58 -20.17 37.17 -23.14
C ILE A 58 -19.78 36.70 -21.72
N ALA A 59 -19.98 35.45 -21.38
CA ALA A 59 -19.61 34.93 -20.06
C ALA A 59 -18.07 35.07 -19.81
N ALA A 60 -17.26 34.81 -20.82
CA ALA A 60 -15.79 34.95 -20.75
C ALA A 60 -15.37 36.41 -20.57
N ASP A 61 -15.97 37.35 -21.31
CA ASP A 61 -15.66 38.78 -21.28
C ASP A 61 -15.94 39.40 -19.88
N PHE A 62 -17.01 38.92 -19.22
CA PHE A 62 -17.36 39.35 -17.87
C PHE A 62 -16.73 38.48 -16.77
N GLY A 63 -15.93 37.46 -17.10
CA GLY A 63 -15.25 36.58 -16.14
C GLY A 63 -16.21 35.73 -15.30
N VAL A 64 -17.39 35.40 -15.82
CA VAL A 64 -18.42 34.59 -15.18
C VAL A 64 -18.48 33.18 -15.76
N SER A 65 -18.91 32.22 -14.96
CA SER A 65 -19.11 30.86 -15.44
C SER A 65 -20.23 30.78 -16.48
N PHE A 66 -19.96 30.08 -17.60
CA PHE A 66 -20.97 29.84 -18.63
C PHE A 66 -22.25 29.20 -18.07
N SER A 67 -22.14 28.22 -17.20
CA SER A 67 -23.30 27.53 -16.62
C SER A 67 -24.16 28.47 -15.76
N VAL A 68 -23.50 29.30 -14.95
CA VAL A 68 -24.20 30.30 -14.11
C VAL A 68 -24.83 31.38 -14.97
N MET A 69 -24.16 31.82 -16.03
CA MET A 69 -24.68 32.78 -17.00
C MET A 69 -25.93 32.24 -17.70
N ALA A 70 -25.90 30.97 -18.12
CA ALA A 70 -27.03 30.29 -18.76
C ALA A 70 -28.23 30.15 -17.80
N GLU A 71 -27.98 29.69 -16.59
CA GLU A 71 -29.00 29.47 -15.56
C GLU A 71 -29.73 30.78 -15.17
N VAL A 72 -28.95 31.83 -14.89
CA VAL A 72 -29.49 33.12 -14.48
C VAL A 72 -30.36 33.74 -15.58
N ASN A 73 -30.07 33.47 -16.85
CA ASN A 73 -30.82 33.99 -18.00
C ASN A 73 -31.81 32.96 -18.58
N GLY A 74 -32.03 31.82 -17.88
CA GLY A 74 -33.00 30.81 -18.31
C GLY A 74 -32.66 30.13 -19.63
N LYS A 75 -31.39 30.11 -20.01
CA LYS A 75 -30.93 29.48 -21.24
C LYS A 75 -30.68 28.00 -21.01
N LEU A 76 -31.40 27.15 -21.75
CA LEU A 76 -31.42 25.71 -21.56
C LEU A 76 -30.62 24.99 -22.69
N PRO A 77 -30.01 23.82 -22.37
CA PRO A 77 -29.44 22.98 -23.39
C PRO A 77 -30.50 22.45 -24.36
N PRO A 78 -30.15 22.05 -25.61
CA PRO A 78 -28.78 22.02 -26.11
C PRO A 78 -28.26 23.32 -26.69
N ASP A 79 -29.14 24.26 -27.04
CA ASP A 79 -28.78 25.35 -27.96
C ASP A 79 -28.31 26.61 -27.25
N TYR A 80 -28.66 26.84 -25.98
CA TYR A 80 -28.34 28.06 -25.24
C TYR A 80 -28.57 29.35 -26.05
N ALA A 81 -29.61 29.34 -26.88
CA ALA A 81 -29.87 30.37 -27.87
C ALA A 81 -30.03 31.76 -27.31
N ILE A 82 -29.33 32.73 -27.87
CA ILE A 82 -29.48 34.18 -27.60
C ILE A 82 -29.81 34.91 -28.90
N THR A 83 -30.48 36.02 -28.76
CA THR A 83 -30.94 36.83 -29.91
C THR A 83 -30.27 38.21 -29.87
N ILE A 84 -29.87 38.73 -31.02
CA ILE A 84 -29.33 40.11 -31.13
C ILE A 84 -30.35 41.11 -30.54
N GLY A 85 -29.88 41.98 -29.65
CA GLY A 85 -30.70 42.94 -28.94
C GLY A 85 -31.34 42.39 -27.64
N GLU A 86 -31.17 41.11 -27.32
CA GLU A 86 -31.61 40.53 -26.07
C GLU A 86 -30.78 41.08 -24.90
N THR A 87 -31.43 41.37 -23.80
CA THR A 87 -30.75 41.83 -22.56
C THR A 87 -30.51 40.67 -21.63
N LEU A 88 -29.23 40.38 -21.33
CA LEU A 88 -28.79 39.33 -20.42
C LEU A 88 -28.38 39.93 -19.08
N SER A 89 -28.74 39.27 -17.98
CA SER A 89 -28.29 39.61 -16.63
C SER A 89 -26.91 38.99 -16.39
N ILE A 90 -25.93 39.77 -15.95
CA ILE A 90 -24.57 39.33 -15.72
C ILE A 90 -24.35 39.04 -14.24
N PRO A 91 -24.12 37.78 -13.83
CA PRO A 91 -23.95 37.38 -12.42
C PRO A 91 -22.53 37.63 -11.90
N VAL A 92 -22.06 38.87 -11.91
CA VAL A 92 -20.66 39.21 -11.51
C VAL A 92 -20.39 39.00 -10.02
N ASP A 93 -21.39 38.89 -9.20
CA ASP A 93 -21.32 38.67 -7.74
C ASP A 93 -21.30 37.18 -7.38
N MET A 94 -21.40 36.29 -8.33
CA MET A 94 -21.25 34.85 -8.11
C MET A 94 -19.82 34.43 -8.36
N PRO A 95 -19.06 33.98 -7.34
CA PRO A 95 -17.74 33.48 -7.55
C PRO A 95 -17.78 32.26 -8.50
N ILE A 96 -16.86 32.23 -9.47
CA ILE A 96 -16.69 31.06 -10.33
C ILE A 96 -16.49 29.86 -9.38
N PRO A 97 -17.27 28.77 -9.48
CA PRO A 97 -17.06 27.60 -8.64
C PRO A 97 -15.66 27.08 -8.91
N THR A 98 -14.74 27.37 -7.98
CA THR A 98 -13.40 26.79 -8.00
C THR A 98 -13.57 25.29 -7.79
N ALA A 99 -13.02 24.47 -8.69
CA ALA A 99 -13.00 23.03 -8.48
C ALA A 99 -12.48 22.76 -7.07
N GLY A 100 -13.30 22.11 -6.24
CA GLY A 100 -12.92 21.75 -4.88
C GLY A 100 -11.61 20.93 -4.91
N PRO A 101 -10.84 20.93 -3.83
CA PRO A 101 -9.62 20.15 -3.78
C PRO A 101 -9.94 18.71 -4.15
N THR A 102 -9.23 18.20 -5.14
CA THR A 102 -9.29 16.78 -5.51
C THR A 102 -9.04 15.96 -4.25
N PRO A 103 -9.92 15.00 -3.88
CA PRO A 103 -9.69 14.20 -2.69
C PRO A 103 -8.35 13.49 -2.82
N THR A 104 -7.38 13.89 -2.02
CA THR A 104 -6.10 13.20 -1.92
C THR A 104 -6.39 11.86 -1.25
N ALA A 105 -6.06 10.76 -1.93
CA ALA A 105 -6.19 9.43 -1.35
C ALA A 105 -5.38 9.37 -0.04
N THR A 106 -6.06 9.15 1.08
CA THR A 106 -5.38 8.95 2.37
C THR A 106 -4.53 7.69 2.26
N PRO A 107 -3.21 7.77 2.49
CA PRO A 107 -2.36 6.58 2.44
C PRO A 107 -2.86 5.57 3.49
N LEU A 108 -2.93 4.31 3.09
CA LEU A 108 -3.31 3.23 3.98
C LEU A 108 -2.28 3.12 5.13
N PRO A 109 -2.72 2.90 6.39
CA PRO A 109 -1.79 2.76 7.50
C PRO A 109 -0.83 1.60 7.24
N PRO A 110 0.46 1.75 7.58
CA PRO A 110 1.46 0.70 7.43
C PRO A 110 1.17 -0.46 8.38
N TYR A 111 1.57 -1.67 7.98
CA TYR A 111 1.49 -2.85 8.84
C TYR A 111 2.54 -2.80 9.95
N ALA A 112 2.20 -3.38 11.10
CA ALA A 112 3.19 -3.67 12.14
C ALA A 112 4.22 -4.70 11.64
N ALA A 113 5.39 -4.74 12.27
CA ALA A 113 6.41 -5.74 11.96
C ALA A 113 5.90 -7.17 12.28
N PRO A 114 6.04 -8.15 11.38
CA PRO A 114 5.77 -9.54 11.69
C PRO A 114 6.67 -10.03 12.83
N ARG A 115 6.11 -10.75 13.80
CA ARG A 115 6.91 -11.38 14.85
C ARG A 115 7.37 -12.75 14.38
N LEU A 116 8.67 -12.96 14.30
CA LEU A 116 9.25 -14.23 13.89
C LEU A 116 9.04 -15.28 15.00
N LEU A 117 8.69 -16.51 14.63
CA LEU A 117 8.40 -17.61 15.55
C LEU A 117 9.43 -18.72 15.46
N ASN A 118 9.65 -19.27 14.28
CA ASN A 118 10.53 -20.42 14.06
C ASN A 118 11.42 -20.20 12.82
N PRO A 119 12.71 -20.57 12.85
CA PRO A 119 13.45 -21.08 14.01
C PRO A 119 13.64 -20.01 15.10
N PRO A 120 13.89 -20.41 16.34
CA PRO A 120 14.36 -19.49 17.39
C PRO A 120 15.65 -18.80 16.96
N ASP A 121 15.94 -17.63 17.52
CA ASP A 121 17.18 -16.93 17.21
C ASP A 121 18.40 -17.76 17.67
N GLY A 122 19.41 -17.87 16.80
CA GLY A 122 20.59 -18.70 17.03
C GLY A 122 20.37 -20.21 16.94
N ALA A 123 19.22 -20.68 16.43
CA ALA A 123 18.95 -22.12 16.30
C ALA A 123 20.00 -22.82 15.44
N ALA A 124 20.41 -24.04 15.85
CA ALA A 124 21.29 -24.90 15.08
C ALA A 124 20.47 -25.94 14.30
N ILE A 125 20.61 -25.93 12.98
CA ILE A 125 19.97 -26.89 12.07
C ILE A 125 21.03 -27.92 11.65
N SER A 126 20.68 -29.18 11.84
CA SER A 126 21.63 -30.26 11.56
C SER A 126 21.78 -30.51 10.05
N SER A 127 22.86 -31.21 9.70
CA SER A 127 23.14 -31.63 8.31
C SER A 127 22.10 -32.62 7.76
N ILE A 128 21.34 -33.30 8.61
CA ILE A 128 20.28 -34.24 8.21
C ILE A 128 19.08 -33.48 7.62
N GLU A 129 18.80 -32.30 8.16
CA GLU A 129 17.68 -31.48 7.68
C GLU A 129 17.92 -30.99 6.26
N GLN A 130 16.97 -31.29 5.37
CA GLN A 130 17.05 -30.87 3.96
C GLN A 130 16.42 -29.51 3.72
N THR A 131 15.60 -29.04 4.65
CA THR A 131 14.87 -27.77 4.54
C THR A 131 14.76 -27.11 5.90
N VAL A 132 14.61 -25.78 5.90
CA VAL A 132 14.35 -25.01 7.11
C VAL A 132 13.01 -24.31 7.00
N SER A 133 12.11 -24.55 7.96
CA SER A 133 10.81 -23.92 7.98
C SER A 133 10.85 -22.62 8.77
N LEU A 134 10.67 -21.50 8.08
CA LEU A 134 10.53 -20.18 8.68
C LEU A 134 9.04 -19.91 8.97
N GLN A 135 8.73 -19.39 10.16
CA GLN A 135 7.36 -19.09 10.57
C GLN A 135 7.31 -17.75 11.32
N TRP A 136 6.21 -17.03 11.15
CA TRP A 136 5.95 -15.75 11.79
C TRP A 136 4.47 -15.55 12.10
N THR A 137 4.15 -14.53 12.87
CA THR A 137 2.75 -14.18 13.14
C THR A 137 2.15 -13.40 11.99
N SER A 138 0.87 -13.62 11.72
CA SER A 138 0.11 -12.71 10.86
C SER A 138 0.07 -11.31 11.50
N VAL A 139 0.22 -10.27 10.68
CA VAL A 139 0.11 -8.88 11.13
C VAL A 139 -1.32 -8.37 11.04
N ALA A 140 -2.06 -8.83 10.04
CA ALA A 140 -3.47 -8.57 9.79
C ALA A 140 -3.90 -9.41 8.58
N THR A 141 -5.15 -9.27 8.14
CA THR A 141 -5.56 -9.73 6.80
C THR A 141 -4.86 -8.87 5.77
N LEU A 142 -4.06 -9.49 4.90
CA LEU A 142 -3.38 -8.81 3.81
C LEU A 142 -4.43 -8.29 2.81
N ARG A 143 -4.17 -7.10 2.27
CA ARG A 143 -5.01 -6.48 1.24
C ARG A 143 -4.70 -7.11 -0.12
N GLU A 144 -5.52 -6.80 -1.10
CA GLU A 144 -5.26 -7.18 -2.48
C GLU A 144 -3.88 -6.66 -2.94
N ASN A 145 -3.14 -7.50 -3.65
CA ASN A 145 -1.76 -7.23 -4.11
C ASN A 145 -0.71 -7.06 -3.00
N GLU A 146 -0.99 -7.54 -1.80
CA GLU A 146 -0.03 -7.54 -0.70
C GLU A 146 0.40 -8.97 -0.35
N VAL A 147 1.67 -9.10 0.01
CA VAL A 147 2.32 -10.38 0.31
C VAL A 147 3.29 -10.20 1.48
N TYR A 148 3.72 -11.30 2.07
CA TYR A 148 4.94 -11.30 2.88
C TYR A 148 6.15 -11.47 1.97
N LEU A 149 7.13 -10.59 2.12
CA LEU A 149 8.44 -10.67 1.48
C LEU A 149 9.42 -11.22 2.52
N VAL A 150 9.96 -12.39 2.24
CA VAL A 150 10.91 -13.10 3.10
C VAL A 150 12.28 -12.97 2.50
N SER A 151 13.25 -12.47 3.27
CA SER A 151 14.64 -12.36 2.87
C SER A 151 15.49 -13.30 3.73
N VAL A 152 16.29 -14.16 3.09
CA VAL A 152 17.20 -15.07 3.75
C VAL A 152 18.57 -14.90 3.10
N GLU A 153 19.62 -14.78 3.91
CA GLU A 153 20.97 -14.46 3.48
C GLU A 153 21.98 -15.30 4.25
N ASP A 154 22.90 -15.95 3.54
CA ASP A 154 24.05 -16.62 4.13
C ASP A 154 25.16 -15.59 4.39
N VAL A 155 25.37 -15.27 5.66
CA VAL A 155 26.37 -14.28 6.07
C VAL A 155 27.79 -14.85 6.20
N THR A 156 27.93 -16.17 6.15
CA THR A 156 29.25 -16.85 6.19
C THR A 156 29.98 -16.70 4.86
N GLU A 157 29.24 -16.73 3.75
CA GLU A 157 29.78 -16.55 2.40
C GLU A 157 29.70 -15.07 1.92
N ASN A 158 29.87 -14.10 2.79
CA ASN A 158 29.80 -12.66 2.47
C ASN A 158 28.50 -12.27 1.75
N ALA A 159 27.39 -12.84 2.15
CA ALA A 159 26.07 -12.61 1.57
C ALA A 159 25.95 -12.99 0.08
N ALA A 160 26.88 -13.77 -0.47
CA ALA A 160 26.83 -14.21 -1.87
C ALA A 160 25.58 -15.05 -2.17
N ARG A 161 25.04 -15.75 -1.15
CA ARG A 161 23.83 -16.57 -1.24
C ARG A 161 22.68 -15.87 -0.53
N ARG A 162 21.80 -15.29 -1.34
CA ARG A 162 20.61 -14.60 -0.85
C ARG A 162 19.39 -14.99 -1.65
N ILE A 163 18.29 -15.26 -0.97
CA ILE A 163 16.97 -15.40 -1.60
C ILE A 163 16.03 -14.33 -1.07
N THR A 164 15.15 -13.89 -1.95
CA THR A 164 14.00 -13.06 -1.61
C THR A 164 12.78 -13.74 -2.20
N ALA A 165 11.86 -14.15 -1.36
CA ALA A 165 10.66 -14.87 -1.76
C ALA A 165 9.39 -14.18 -1.28
N THR A 166 8.30 -14.36 -2.01
CA THR A 166 6.98 -13.83 -1.66
C THR A 166 6.02 -14.96 -1.31
N THR A 167 5.16 -14.75 -0.32
CA THR A 167 4.13 -15.70 0.09
C THR A 167 2.94 -15.00 0.73
N LEU A 168 1.76 -15.60 0.59
CA LEU A 168 0.55 -15.19 1.32
C LEU A 168 0.42 -15.90 2.68
N SER A 169 1.17 -16.98 2.86
CA SER A 169 1.19 -17.76 4.10
C SER A 169 2.12 -17.11 5.14
N THR A 170 1.91 -17.40 6.41
CA THR A 170 2.81 -17.03 7.51
C THR A 170 3.96 -18.05 7.71
N ARG A 171 4.26 -18.80 6.66
CA ARG A 171 5.30 -19.81 6.60
C ARG A 171 6.02 -19.78 5.26
N TYR A 172 7.34 -19.99 5.31
CA TYR A 172 8.17 -20.21 4.14
C TYR A 172 9.16 -21.35 4.39
N ILE A 173 9.42 -22.17 3.38
CA ILE A 173 10.38 -23.28 3.46
C ILE A 173 11.61 -22.90 2.66
N VAL A 174 12.73 -22.76 3.35
CA VAL A 174 14.06 -22.61 2.71
C VAL A 174 14.47 -23.98 2.19
N GLY A 175 14.65 -24.07 0.90
CA GLY A 175 14.95 -25.31 0.19
C GLY A 175 16.42 -25.72 0.25
N VAL A 176 16.70 -26.90 -0.30
CA VAL A 176 18.03 -27.49 -0.41
C VAL A 176 19.02 -26.61 -1.18
N ASP A 177 18.54 -25.74 -2.07
CA ASP A 177 19.36 -24.81 -2.85
C ASP A 177 20.16 -23.83 -1.97
N MET A 178 19.66 -23.57 -0.75
CA MET A 178 20.33 -22.72 0.23
C MET A 178 21.18 -23.54 1.22
N LYS A 179 21.10 -24.87 1.19
CA LYS A 179 21.87 -25.71 2.10
C LYS A 179 23.36 -25.61 1.78
N PRO A 180 24.25 -25.41 2.77
CA PRO A 180 25.67 -25.44 2.57
C PRO A 180 26.14 -26.79 2.01
N HIS A 181 27.15 -26.76 1.15
CA HIS A 181 27.79 -28.00 0.64
C HIS A 181 28.86 -28.53 1.58
N GLU A 182 29.40 -27.69 2.44
CA GLU A 182 30.47 -27.99 3.35
C GLU A 182 29.97 -28.53 4.69
N ALA A 183 30.79 -29.35 5.38
CA ALA A 183 30.47 -29.89 6.70
C ALA A 183 30.67 -28.87 7.85
N ILE A 184 30.85 -27.60 7.51
CA ILE A 184 30.92 -26.49 8.48
C ILE A 184 29.57 -25.79 8.61
N PRO A 185 29.20 -25.30 9.80
CA PRO A 185 27.98 -24.55 9.97
C PRO A 185 28.08 -23.17 9.34
N HIS A 186 27.11 -22.83 8.49
CA HIS A 186 26.91 -21.49 7.95
C HIS A 186 25.88 -20.74 8.79
N VAL A 187 26.06 -19.46 8.93
CA VAL A 187 25.12 -18.56 9.62
C VAL A 187 24.20 -17.92 8.60
N PHE A 188 22.91 -18.11 8.78
CA PHE A 188 21.86 -17.50 7.98
C PHE A 188 21.17 -16.43 8.78
N ARG A 189 20.88 -15.32 8.12
CA ARG A 189 20.11 -14.21 8.63
C ARG A 189 18.80 -14.09 7.85
N TRP A 190 17.69 -13.83 8.52
CA TRP A 190 16.42 -13.71 7.85
C TRP A 190 15.51 -12.67 8.46
N THR A 191 14.69 -12.09 7.59
CA THR A 191 13.68 -11.08 7.94
C THR A 191 12.41 -11.28 7.14
N VAL A 192 11.31 -10.71 7.62
CA VAL A 192 10.02 -10.69 6.94
C VAL A 192 9.45 -9.28 6.99
N VAL A 193 8.88 -8.83 5.89
CA VAL A 193 8.15 -7.58 5.80
C VAL A 193 6.89 -7.77 4.97
N THR A 194 5.83 -7.07 5.31
CA THR A 194 4.66 -7.00 4.42
C THR A 194 4.97 -6.05 3.27
N ALA A 195 4.73 -6.47 2.05
CA ALA A 195 5.03 -5.70 0.85
C ALA A 195 3.83 -5.64 -0.08
N ARG A 196 3.68 -4.53 -0.80
CA ARG A 196 2.64 -4.34 -1.82
C ARG A 196 3.27 -4.38 -3.19
N GLN A 197 2.63 -5.07 -4.11
CA GLN A 197 2.99 -5.01 -5.51
C GLN A 197 2.64 -3.64 -6.08
N THR A 198 3.63 -2.95 -6.66
CA THR A 198 3.49 -1.60 -7.22
C THR A 198 3.52 -1.59 -8.74
N GLY A 199 3.84 -2.72 -9.35
CA GLY A 199 3.94 -2.86 -10.80
C GLY A 199 4.62 -4.14 -11.21
N VAL A 200 5.06 -4.17 -12.45
CA VAL A 200 5.91 -5.22 -13.03
C VAL A 200 7.09 -4.59 -13.74
N THR A 201 8.22 -5.26 -13.73
CA THR A 201 9.40 -4.87 -14.51
C THR A 201 9.16 -5.12 -16.00
N GLY A 202 10.02 -4.61 -16.88
CA GLY A 202 9.92 -4.82 -18.33
C GLY A 202 9.98 -6.30 -18.77
N ASP A 203 10.52 -7.17 -17.95
CA ASP A 203 10.56 -8.64 -18.12
C ASP A 203 9.39 -9.37 -17.43
N GLY A 204 8.38 -8.64 -16.97
CA GLY A 204 7.13 -9.19 -16.40
C GLY A 204 7.23 -9.63 -14.93
N ARG A 205 8.34 -9.36 -14.23
CA ARG A 205 8.49 -9.70 -12.82
C ARG A 205 7.77 -8.69 -11.93
N PRO A 206 7.04 -9.13 -10.88
CA PRO A 206 6.37 -8.21 -9.98
C PRO A 206 7.38 -7.39 -9.16
N MET A 207 7.12 -6.09 -9.06
CA MET A 207 7.85 -5.15 -8.21
C MET A 207 7.11 -4.97 -6.90
N TYR A 208 7.85 -5.02 -5.79
CA TYR A 208 7.27 -4.88 -4.45
C TYR A 208 7.89 -3.72 -3.71
N GLN A 209 7.07 -3.02 -2.94
CA GLN A 209 7.50 -2.01 -1.97
C GLN A 209 7.02 -2.38 -0.57
N PRO A 210 7.81 -2.12 0.47
CA PRO A 210 7.39 -2.35 1.85
C PRO A 210 6.06 -1.62 2.15
N ALA A 211 5.11 -2.35 2.72
CA ALA A 211 3.81 -1.82 3.15
C ALA A 211 3.71 -1.73 4.68
N GLY A 212 4.76 -2.06 5.40
CA GLY A 212 4.85 -2.04 6.84
C GLY A 212 6.28 -2.06 7.36
N ALA A 213 6.43 -2.21 8.68
CA ALA A 213 7.72 -2.35 9.32
C ALA A 213 8.32 -3.74 9.08
N THR A 214 9.63 -3.80 8.90
CA THR A 214 10.38 -5.05 8.80
C THR A 214 10.47 -5.71 10.19
N SER A 215 10.41 -7.03 10.24
CA SER A 215 10.63 -7.80 11.47
C SER A 215 12.01 -7.52 12.07
N VAL A 216 12.13 -7.79 13.37
CA VAL A 216 13.46 -7.96 13.97
C VAL A 216 14.18 -9.08 13.22
N GLU A 217 15.46 -8.90 12.97
CA GLU A 217 16.32 -9.88 12.34
C GLU A 217 16.51 -11.09 13.26
N ARG A 218 16.52 -12.29 12.67
CA ARG A 218 16.92 -13.53 13.37
C ARG A 218 17.96 -14.27 12.59
N THR A 219 18.73 -15.08 13.31
CA THR A 219 19.76 -15.94 12.77
C THR A 219 19.47 -17.41 13.05
N PHE A 220 20.00 -18.29 12.23
CA PHE A 220 20.13 -19.72 12.50
C PHE A 220 21.44 -20.22 11.85
N THR A 221 21.97 -21.32 12.34
CA THR A 221 23.08 -22.01 11.69
C THR A 221 22.56 -23.25 10.98
N TRP A 222 23.10 -23.53 9.79
CA TRP A 222 22.77 -24.74 9.05
C TRP A 222 24.05 -25.38 8.56
N THR A 223 24.23 -26.69 8.87
CA THR A 223 25.42 -27.46 8.50
C THR A 223 25.13 -28.28 7.24
N GLY A 224 26.01 -28.24 6.29
CA GLY A 224 25.93 -29.06 5.09
C GLY A 224 26.42 -30.48 5.33
N ILE A 225 26.23 -31.33 4.33
CA ILE A 225 26.82 -32.68 4.31
C ILE A 225 28.16 -32.55 3.58
N GLY A 226 29.26 -32.48 4.30
CA GLY A 226 30.58 -32.40 3.67
C GLY A 226 30.80 -33.54 2.66
N VAL A 227 31.18 -33.18 1.45
CA VAL A 227 31.71 -34.17 0.51
C VAL A 227 33.11 -34.52 1.05
N ALA A 228 33.30 -35.74 1.50
CA ALA A 228 34.64 -36.19 1.88
C ALA A 228 35.59 -35.93 0.70
N PRO A 229 36.77 -35.31 0.92
CA PRO A 229 37.73 -35.15 -0.16
C PRO A 229 38.05 -36.54 -0.73
N VAL A 230 37.85 -36.72 -2.02
CA VAL A 230 38.24 -37.93 -2.72
C VAL A 230 39.78 -38.05 -2.54
N ALA A 231 40.21 -39.01 -1.76
CA ALA A 231 41.65 -39.28 -1.61
C ALA A 231 42.23 -39.51 -3.02
N PRO A 232 43.36 -38.90 -3.37
CA PRO A 232 43.98 -39.15 -4.66
C PRO A 232 44.25 -40.64 -4.76
N SER A 233 43.72 -41.30 -5.78
CA SER A 233 44.00 -42.69 -6.09
C SER A 233 45.51 -42.80 -6.31
N THR A 234 46.20 -43.45 -5.39
CA THR A 234 47.58 -43.85 -5.58
C THR A 234 47.60 -44.84 -6.75
N GLN A 235 47.90 -44.35 -7.94
CA GLN A 235 48.30 -45.28 -9.03
C GLN A 235 49.59 -45.93 -8.61
N GLU A 236 49.44 -47.14 -8.18
CA GLU A 236 50.58 -48.06 -7.99
C GLU A 236 51.27 -48.27 -9.37
N ALA A 237 52.42 -47.66 -9.53
CA ALA A 237 53.27 -47.90 -10.70
C ALA A 237 53.80 -49.28 -10.58
N GLU A 238 53.20 -50.25 -11.30
CA GLU A 238 53.74 -51.56 -11.56
C GLU A 238 54.83 -51.40 -12.61
N GLN A 239 56.08 -51.71 -12.19
CA GLN A 239 57.25 -51.89 -13.07
C GLN A 239 57.26 -53.31 -13.62
#